data_6ffc9264bb917f9072ba44436ca0ed4b
#
_entry.id   6ffc9264bb917f9072ba44436ca0ed4b
#
_cell.length_a   1.000
_cell.length_b   1.000
_cell.length_c   1.000
_cell.angle_alpha   90.00
_cell.angle_beta   90.00
_cell.angle_gamma   90.00
#
_symmetry.space_group_name_H-M   'P 1'
#
loop_
_entity.id
_entity.type
_entity.pdbx_description
1 polymer ?
#
loop_
_entity_poly.entity_id
_entity_poly.type
_entity_poly.pdbx_seq_one_letter_code
_entity_poly.pdbx_strand_id
1 'polypeptide(L)'
;MPKTAAQARPADLKRTVRRLLSYMGHAKFSLLAVGVLASVAAIASLAGTYMVRPIVNGLATGGEELLARQVILTAIIYAAGVLSALGYSQIMVRAAQRVVSDIRRDLFAHIQTLPLSYFDSTRSGDIMSFFTNDVDTVSEALNNSFANVIQAAIQVVGTTAMLIILNWQLTIITLVCDAAIVLYARYSGARSKRFFAAQQASLGDLDGYIEEMVSGQKVIKVFNREAANVAGFTCRNDELRRTGTAAVSYANSMVPMTVVIGYVNYAIVAVAGGMLCIKGLADVGALASYLVFVRQAAMPINQFTQLGNFLLNALAGAERLFAAMDLEPEVDEGCVELVQTGDAAWAWKIPEGQGVGAYGHLHDVAAVDESGRAVAADGTELTCGLVPLAGDVRFHAVDFSYVPGARVLTDLNLFAKPGQKIAFVGSTGAGKTTITNLINRFYEVDDGEITYDGIDVKHIAKASLRGSLGIVLQDTHLFSGTIAQNIRFGKLDATDEEVRAAA
;
A
#
# COMPACT_ATOMS: atom_id res chain seq x y z
N MET A 1 20.58 -6.45 -3.96
CA MET A 1 19.57 -6.71 -2.91
C MET A 1 18.72 -5.49 -2.68
N PRO A 2 17.40 -5.55 -2.84
CA PRO A 2 16.53 -4.44 -2.48
C PRO A 2 16.54 -4.31 -0.95
N LYS A 3 16.80 -3.10 -0.46
CA LYS A 3 16.67 -2.75 0.96
C LYS A 3 15.28 -3.17 1.42
N THR A 4 15.24 -4.01 2.45
CA THR A 4 14.00 -4.37 3.15
C THR A 4 13.16 -3.11 3.39
N ALA A 5 11.96 -3.08 2.82
CA ALA A 5 11.06 -1.94 2.73
C ALA A 5 10.52 -1.42 4.08
N ALA A 6 11.04 -1.89 5.20
CA ALA A 6 10.44 -1.74 6.52
C ALA A 6 10.70 -0.40 7.22
N GLN A 7 11.45 0.57 6.67
CA GLN A 7 11.70 1.85 7.36
C GLN A 7 12.10 3.02 6.44
N ALA A 8 11.68 3.05 5.20
CA ALA A 8 11.84 4.27 4.39
C ALA A 8 10.84 5.32 4.88
N ARG A 9 11.34 6.45 5.40
CA ARG A 9 10.49 7.64 5.58
C ARG A 9 9.93 8.01 4.21
N PRO A 10 8.65 8.36 4.11
CA PRO A 10 8.06 8.78 2.85
C PRO A 10 8.87 9.94 2.25
N ALA A 11 9.21 9.82 0.97
CA ALA A 11 10.04 10.81 0.27
C ALA A 11 9.23 12.08 -0.02
N ASP A 12 7.93 11.94 -0.37
CA ASP A 12 7.00 13.06 -0.59
C ASP A 12 5.74 12.93 0.28
N LEU A 13 5.93 13.23 1.55
CA LEU A 13 4.87 13.19 2.57
C LEU A 13 3.70 14.10 2.22
N LYS A 14 3.95 15.27 1.64
CA LYS A 14 2.93 16.26 1.32
C LYS A 14 2.01 15.79 0.19
N ARG A 15 2.57 15.21 -0.86
CA ARG A 15 1.82 14.64 -1.99
C ARG A 15 0.96 13.46 -1.54
N THR A 16 1.55 12.55 -0.76
CA THR A 16 0.88 11.35 -0.23
C THR A 16 -0.31 11.72 0.66
N VAL A 17 -0.11 12.63 1.62
CA VAL A 17 -1.19 13.12 2.49
C VAL A 17 -2.30 13.81 1.68
N ARG A 18 -1.95 14.65 0.72
CA ARG A 18 -2.95 15.34 -0.12
C ARG A 18 -3.78 14.34 -0.92
N ARG A 19 -3.15 13.30 -1.48
CA ARG A 19 -3.84 12.28 -2.26
C ARG A 19 -4.74 11.41 -1.37
N LEU A 20 -4.27 11.04 -0.19
CA LEU A 20 -5.08 10.31 0.80
C LEU A 20 -6.29 11.15 1.24
N LEU A 21 -6.10 12.44 1.51
CA LEU A 21 -7.19 13.37 1.82
C LEU A 21 -8.18 13.52 0.66
N SER A 22 -7.74 13.41 -0.59
CA SER A 22 -8.64 13.41 -1.77
C SER A 22 -9.58 12.20 -1.74
N TYR A 23 -9.08 11.00 -1.45
CA TYR A 23 -9.92 9.80 -1.26
C TYR A 23 -10.89 9.97 -0.07
N MET A 24 -10.43 10.57 1.03
CA MET A 24 -11.27 10.89 2.17
C MET A 24 -12.35 11.96 1.86
N GLY A 25 -12.14 12.76 0.83
CA GLY A 25 -13.07 13.82 0.41
C GLY A 25 -14.47 13.30 0.03
N HIS A 26 -14.57 12.06 -0.43
CA HIS A 26 -15.86 11.40 -0.68
C HIS A 26 -16.62 11.09 0.62
N ALA A 27 -15.93 10.99 1.75
CA ALA A 27 -16.49 10.73 3.08
C ALA A 27 -16.55 11.98 3.98
N LYS A 28 -16.43 13.20 3.44
CA LYS A 28 -16.31 14.46 4.21
C LYS A 28 -17.38 14.68 5.27
N PHE A 29 -18.64 14.34 4.98
CA PHE A 29 -19.72 14.45 5.96
C PHE A 29 -19.59 13.42 7.11
N SER A 30 -19.15 12.20 6.78
CA SER A 30 -18.86 11.17 7.79
C SER A 30 -17.71 11.60 8.69
N LEU A 31 -16.65 12.17 8.12
CA LEU A 31 -15.50 12.68 8.86
C LEU A 31 -15.87 13.87 9.76
N LEU A 32 -16.71 14.79 9.26
CA LEU A 32 -17.25 15.87 10.09
C LEU A 32 -18.05 15.33 11.27
N ALA A 33 -18.94 14.37 11.02
CA ALA A 33 -19.72 13.72 12.08
C ALA A 33 -18.81 13.00 13.09
N VAL A 34 -17.78 12.29 12.64
CA VAL A 34 -16.77 11.67 13.52
C VAL A 34 -16.06 12.74 14.35
N GLY A 35 -15.64 13.85 13.75
CA GLY A 35 -14.99 14.95 14.47
C GLY A 35 -15.86 15.54 15.57
N VAL A 36 -17.14 15.80 15.28
CA VAL A 36 -18.09 16.30 16.26
C VAL A 36 -18.33 15.29 17.38
N LEU A 37 -18.63 14.04 17.05
CA LEU A 37 -18.90 13.00 18.05
C LEU A 37 -17.67 12.67 18.90
N ALA A 38 -16.47 12.64 18.31
CA ALA A 38 -15.21 12.46 19.04
C ALA A 38 -14.93 13.63 19.99
N SER A 39 -15.26 14.86 19.58
CA SER A 39 -15.16 16.04 20.44
C SER A 39 -16.16 15.98 21.60
N VAL A 40 -17.41 15.60 21.33
CA VAL A 40 -18.42 15.41 22.38
C VAL A 40 -17.99 14.33 23.37
N ALA A 41 -17.47 13.20 22.91
CA ALA A 41 -16.98 12.13 23.77
C ALA A 41 -15.81 12.59 24.65
N ALA A 42 -14.84 13.35 24.08
CA ALA A 42 -13.72 13.88 24.84
C ALA A 42 -14.16 14.93 25.88
N ILE A 43 -15.06 15.84 25.53
CA ILE A 43 -15.61 16.86 26.44
C ILE A 43 -16.43 16.18 27.54
N ALA A 44 -17.25 15.17 27.21
CA ALA A 44 -18.01 14.41 28.19
C ALA A 44 -17.11 13.70 29.22
N SER A 45 -15.98 13.15 28.77
CA SER A 45 -14.97 12.56 29.65
C SER A 45 -14.37 13.59 30.61
N LEU A 46 -14.00 14.77 30.12
CA LEU A 46 -13.48 15.87 30.96
C LEU A 46 -14.54 16.38 31.96
N ALA A 47 -15.77 16.62 31.46
CA ALA A 47 -16.88 17.08 32.30
C ALA A 47 -17.25 16.05 33.35
N GLY A 48 -17.28 14.76 33.00
CA GLY A 48 -17.53 13.67 33.94
C GLY A 48 -16.48 13.61 35.06
N THR A 49 -15.21 13.79 34.70
CA THR A 49 -14.12 13.89 35.68
C THR A 49 -14.26 15.12 36.57
N TYR A 50 -14.68 16.26 36.05
CA TYR A 50 -14.93 17.48 36.82
C TYR A 50 -16.08 17.29 37.81
N MET A 51 -17.11 16.48 37.48
CA MET A 51 -18.28 16.20 38.37
C MET A 51 -17.91 15.49 39.68
N VAL A 52 -16.71 14.92 39.79
CA VAL A 52 -16.18 14.42 41.06
C VAL A 52 -16.13 15.53 42.12
N ARG A 53 -15.84 16.78 41.75
CA ARG A 53 -15.80 17.92 42.67
C ARG A 53 -17.13 18.19 43.34
N PRO A 54 -18.26 18.45 42.63
CA PRO A 54 -19.53 18.69 43.27
C PRO A 54 -20.07 17.48 44.02
N ILE A 55 -19.80 16.24 43.57
CA ILE A 55 -20.21 15.00 44.27
C ILE A 55 -19.54 14.91 45.63
N VAL A 56 -18.22 15.10 45.70
CA VAL A 56 -17.46 15.04 46.98
C VAL A 56 -17.87 16.17 47.93
N ASN A 57 -18.07 17.38 47.38
CA ASN A 57 -18.54 18.51 48.19
C ASN A 57 -19.98 18.30 48.67
N GLY A 58 -20.85 17.69 47.87
CA GLY A 58 -22.22 17.33 48.26
C GLY A 58 -22.26 16.31 49.41
N LEU A 59 -21.36 15.32 49.38
CA LEU A 59 -21.18 14.38 50.49
C LEU A 59 -20.76 15.07 51.79
N ALA A 60 -19.90 16.07 51.73
CA ALA A 60 -19.41 16.81 52.88
C ALA A 60 -20.50 17.73 53.48
N THR A 61 -21.43 18.24 52.69
CA THR A 61 -22.48 19.18 53.10
C THR A 61 -23.79 18.48 53.49
N GLY A 62 -23.96 17.17 53.31
CA GLY A 62 -25.01 16.35 53.84
C GLY A 62 -26.38 16.42 53.15
N GLY A 63 -26.44 16.73 51.86
CA GLY A 63 -27.70 16.79 51.11
C GLY A 63 -27.92 15.54 50.21
N GLU A 64 -28.69 14.54 50.64
CA GLU A 64 -28.98 13.32 49.85
C GLU A 64 -29.59 13.65 48.46
N GLU A 65 -30.52 14.59 48.42
CA GLU A 65 -31.21 14.99 47.18
C GLU A 65 -30.27 15.67 46.20
N LEU A 66 -29.35 16.54 46.70
CA LEU A 66 -28.35 17.19 45.91
C LEU A 66 -27.33 16.18 45.36
N LEU A 67 -26.91 15.22 46.17
CA LEU A 67 -26.01 14.15 45.76
C LEU A 67 -26.64 13.28 44.66
N ALA A 68 -27.90 12.85 44.85
CA ALA A 68 -28.61 12.05 43.85
C ALA A 68 -28.69 12.79 42.49
N ARG A 69 -29.01 14.08 42.50
CA ARG A 69 -29.05 14.92 41.31
C ARG A 69 -27.69 14.99 40.59
N GLN A 70 -26.57 15.16 41.34
CA GLN A 70 -25.23 15.24 40.79
C GLN A 70 -24.77 13.90 40.19
N VAL A 71 -25.10 12.77 40.86
CA VAL A 71 -24.80 11.43 40.33
C VAL A 71 -25.59 11.15 39.05
N ILE A 72 -26.89 11.49 39.01
CA ILE A 72 -27.72 11.33 37.80
C ILE A 72 -27.15 12.18 36.65
N LEU A 73 -26.81 13.45 36.92
CA LEU A 73 -26.21 14.32 35.89
C LEU A 73 -24.91 13.75 35.35
N THR A 74 -24.03 13.24 36.21
CA THR A 74 -22.78 12.59 35.83
C THR A 74 -23.05 11.35 34.98
N ALA A 75 -24.02 10.53 35.34
CA ALA A 75 -24.44 9.36 34.57
C ALA A 75 -24.90 9.74 33.15
N ILE A 76 -25.70 10.83 33.04
CA ILE A 76 -26.17 11.35 31.74
C ILE A 76 -24.97 11.82 30.89
N ILE A 77 -24.01 12.56 31.49
CA ILE A 77 -22.80 13.03 30.78
C ILE A 77 -22.00 11.84 30.25
N TYR A 78 -21.74 10.82 31.08
CA TYR A 78 -21.03 9.63 30.63
C TYR A 78 -21.80 8.83 29.59
N ALA A 79 -23.13 8.69 29.75
CA ALA A 79 -23.97 8.03 28.75
C ALA A 79 -23.90 8.73 27.39
N ALA A 80 -23.98 10.07 27.37
CA ALA A 80 -23.80 10.85 26.13
C ALA A 80 -22.40 10.65 25.53
N GLY A 81 -21.37 10.60 26.38
CA GLY A 81 -19.99 10.31 25.94
C GLY A 81 -19.84 8.92 25.32
N VAL A 82 -20.40 7.89 25.95
CA VAL A 82 -20.37 6.51 25.45
C VAL A 82 -21.15 6.37 24.14
N LEU A 83 -22.36 6.96 24.05
CA LEU A 83 -23.16 6.94 22.82
C LEU A 83 -22.42 7.65 21.68
N SER A 84 -21.78 8.78 21.97
CA SER A 84 -20.95 9.50 20.99
C SER A 84 -19.73 8.68 20.56
N ALA A 85 -19.09 7.96 21.51
CA ALA A 85 -17.96 7.08 21.24
C ALA A 85 -18.36 5.91 20.33
N LEU A 86 -19.48 5.25 20.61
CA LEU A 86 -20.04 4.22 19.73
C LEU A 86 -20.38 4.79 18.35
N GLY A 87 -21.00 5.97 18.31
CA GLY A 87 -21.38 6.64 17.07
C GLY A 87 -20.18 6.93 16.18
N TYR A 88 -19.16 7.63 16.69
CA TYR A 88 -17.99 7.96 15.86
C TYR A 88 -17.21 6.71 15.46
N SER A 89 -17.10 5.69 16.31
CA SER A 89 -16.40 4.45 15.98
C SER A 89 -17.08 3.73 14.80
N GLN A 90 -18.40 3.58 14.85
CA GLN A 90 -19.17 2.93 13.77
C GLN A 90 -19.12 3.71 12.45
N ILE A 91 -19.21 5.04 12.51
CA ILE A 91 -19.13 5.90 11.32
C ILE A 91 -17.72 5.85 10.73
N MET A 92 -16.68 5.88 11.58
CA MET A 92 -15.29 5.86 11.14
C MET A 92 -14.92 4.55 10.44
N VAL A 93 -15.31 3.40 11.01
CA VAL A 93 -15.09 2.10 10.37
C VAL A 93 -15.73 2.05 8.97
N ARG A 94 -16.99 2.50 8.87
CA ARG A 94 -17.69 2.51 7.56
C ARG A 94 -17.03 3.47 6.56
N ALA A 95 -16.59 4.63 7.01
CA ALA A 95 -15.91 5.61 6.17
C ALA A 95 -14.55 5.08 5.70
N ALA A 96 -13.74 4.54 6.61
CA ALA A 96 -12.43 3.98 6.31
C ALA A 96 -12.54 2.79 5.33
N GLN A 97 -13.49 1.86 5.55
CA GLN A 97 -13.68 0.71 4.66
C GLN A 97 -14.12 1.12 3.24
N ARG A 98 -14.90 2.19 3.10
CA ARG A 98 -15.23 2.73 1.76
C ARG A 98 -13.98 3.27 1.07
N VAL A 99 -13.19 4.10 1.75
CA VAL A 99 -11.94 4.67 1.20
C VAL A 99 -10.97 3.55 0.80
N VAL A 100 -10.83 2.53 1.64
CA VAL A 100 -9.97 1.36 1.37
C VAL A 100 -10.48 0.56 0.17
N SER A 101 -11.80 0.36 0.07
CA SER A 101 -12.41 -0.31 -1.08
C SER A 101 -12.18 0.46 -2.39
N ASP A 102 -12.29 1.79 -2.35
CA ASP A 102 -12.01 2.64 -3.52
C ASP A 102 -10.53 2.55 -3.92
N ILE A 103 -9.61 2.63 -2.96
CA ILE A 103 -8.16 2.48 -3.22
C ILE A 103 -7.86 1.10 -3.82
N ARG A 104 -8.41 0.00 -3.27
CA ARG A 104 -8.20 -1.35 -3.81
C ARG A 104 -8.73 -1.49 -5.23
N ARG A 105 -9.92 -0.95 -5.49
CA ARG A 105 -10.54 -0.99 -6.81
C ARG A 105 -9.71 -0.23 -7.84
N ASP A 106 -9.31 1.01 -7.52
CA ASP A 106 -8.55 1.87 -8.41
C ASP A 106 -7.15 1.31 -8.66
N LEU A 107 -6.50 0.77 -7.62
CA LEU A 107 -5.21 0.08 -7.72
C LEU A 107 -5.32 -1.16 -8.62
N PHE A 108 -6.34 -2.01 -8.41
CA PHE A 108 -6.53 -3.21 -9.20
C PHE A 108 -6.81 -2.87 -10.67
N ALA A 109 -7.70 -1.91 -10.91
CA ALA A 109 -8.00 -1.45 -12.26
C ALA A 109 -6.75 -0.91 -12.97
N HIS A 110 -5.92 -0.12 -12.25
CA HIS A 110 -4.69 0.43 -12.81
C HIS A 110 -3.63 -0.64 -13.11
N ILE A 111 -3.42 -1.60 -12.18
CA ILE A 111 -2.46 -2.71 -12.40
C ILE A 111 -2.83 -3.53 -13.64
N GLN A 112 -4.13 -3.71 -13.96
CA GLN A 112 -4.56 -4.41 -15.17
C GLN A 112 -4.17 -3.66 -16.46
N THR A 113 -3.86 -2.38 -16.39
CA THR A 113 -3.43 -1.58 -17.56
C THR A 113 -1.91 -1.54 -17.74
N LEU A 114 -1.13 -2.09 -16.82
CA LEU A 114 0.33 -2.03 -16.88
C LEU A 114 0.90 -3.00 -17.93
N PRO A 115 2.06 -2.65 -18.55
CA PRO A 115 2.72 -3.50 -19.53
C PRO A 115 3.28 -4.78 -18.88
N LEU A 116 3.45 -5.84 -19.67
CA LEU A 116 3.97 -7.13 -19.19
C LEU A 116 5.37 -7.00 -18.57
N SER A 117 6.19 -6.06 -19.04
CA SER A 117 7.52 -5.76 -18.48
C SER A 117 7.50 -5.42 -16.98
N TYR A 118 6.41 -4.81 -16.49
CA TYR A 118 6.24 -4.57 -15.07
C TYR A 118 6.11 -5.89 -14.29
N PHE A 119 5.30 -6.83 -14.78
CA PHE A 119 5.08 -8.13 -14.11
C PHE A 119 6.31 -9.03 -14.17
N ASP A 120 7.09 -8.95 -15.25
CA ASP A 120 8.34 -9.71 -15.41
C ASP A 120 9.46 -9.17 -14.52
N SER A 121 9.48 -7.84 -14.27
CA SER A 121 10.48 -7.18 -13.42
C SER A 121 10.12 -7.16 -11.94
N THR A 122 8.84 -7.30 -11.59
CA THR A 122 8.33 -7.18 -10.22
C THR A 122 7.87 -8.54 -9.71
N ARG A 123 8.29 -8.91 -8.49
CA ARG A 123 7.86 -10.17 -7.89
C ARG A 123 6.37 -10.16 -7.58
N SER A 124 5.65 -11.23 -7.88
CA SER A 124 4.23 -11.37 -7.58
C SER A 124 3.90 -11.13 -6.09
N GLY A 125 4.82 -11.51 -5.19
CA GLY A 125 4.69 -11.25 -3.75
C GLY A 125 4.71 -9.75 -3.39
N ASP A 126 5.48 -8.93 -4.12
CA ASP A 126 5.53 -7.49 -3.90
C ASP A 126 4.23 -6.84 -4.36
N ILE A 127 3.68 -7.26 -5.50
CA ILE A 127 2.36 -6.81 -6.00
C ILE A 127 1.25 -7.20 -5.02
N MET A 128 1.26 -8.44 -4.52
CA MET A 128 0.28 -8.91 -3.51
C MET A 128 0.38 -8.14 -2.20
N SER A 129 1.60 -7.71 -1.81
CA SER A 129 1.82 -6.90 -0.60
C SER A 129 1.11 -5.56 -0.65
N PHE A 130 0.92 -4.96 -1.84
CA PHE A 130 0.12 -3.75 -1.98
C PHE A 130 -1.33 -3.96 -1.53
N PHE A 131 -1.96 -5.06 -1.94
CA PHE A 131 -3.37 -5.36 -1.63
C PHE A 131 -3.60 -5.83 -0.21
N THR A 132 -2.59 -6.41 0.43
CA THR A 132 -2.65 -6.93 1.79
C THR A 132 -2.02 -5.95 2.78
N ASN A 133 -0.70 -5.93 2.90
CA ASN A 133 0.00 -5.22 3.97
C ASN A 133 -0.15 -3.70 3.89
N ASP A 134 0.04 -3.12 2.69
CA ASP A 134 0.06 -1.66 2.54
C ASP A 134 -1.35 -1.07 2.67
N VAL A 135 -2.34 -1.69 2.03
CA VAL A 135 -3.74 -1.26 2.15
C VAL A 135 -4.26 -1.47 3.56
N ASP A 136 -3.91 -2.56 4.24
CA ASP A 136 -4.35 -2.82 5.61
C ASP A 136 -3.71 -1.82 6.59
N THR A 137 -2.44 -1.47 6.40
CA THR A 137 -1.77 -0.41 7.19
C THR A 137 -2.45 0.94 7.02
N VAL A 138 -2.85 1.30 5.80
CA VAL A 138 -3.62 2.52 5.52
C VAL A 138 -5.01 2.44 6.16
N SER A 139 -5.70 1.29 6.07
CA SER A 139 -7.00 1.05 6.70
C SER A 139 -6.97 1.26 8.21
N GLU A 140 -5.97 0.67 8.85
CA GLU A 140 -5.77 0.77 10.29
C GLU A 140 -5.46 2.22 10.71
N ALA A 141 -4.64 2.93 9.93
CA ALA A 141 -4.34 4.34 10.18
C ALA A 141 -5.58 5.22 10.06
N LEU A 142 -6.39 5.02 9.03
CA LEU A 142 -7.64 5.75 8.87
C LEU A 142 -8.58 5.50 10.04
N ASN A 143 -8.76 4.24 10.43
CA ASN A 143 -9.67 3.87 11.53
C ASN A 143 -9.25 4.47 12.87
N ASN A 144 -7.95 4.41 13.20
CA ASN A 144 -7.47 4.71 14.54
C ASN A 144 -6.94 6.15 14.69
N SER A 145 -6.42 6.78 13.60
CA SER A 145 -5.70 8.05 13.78
C SER A 145 -6.60 9.26 13.85
N PHE A 146 -7.63 9.35 13.00
CA PHE A 146 -8.41 10.57 12.87
C PHE A 146 -9.16 10.94 14.16
N ALA A 147 -9.93 10.02 14.72
CA ALA A 147 -10.65 10.25 15.96
C ALA A 147 -9.71 10.40 17.17
N ASN A 148 -8.64 9.58 17.23
CA ASN A 148 -7.69 9.61 18.33
C ASN A 148 -6.87 10.92 18.37
N VAL A 149 -6.50 11.49 17.23
CA VAL A 149 -5.82 12.81 17.18
C VAL A 149 -6.70 13.90 17.76
N ILE A 150 -7.99 13.95 17.37
CA ILE A 150 -8.95 14.93 17.86
C ILE A 150 -9.14 14.77 19.37
N GLN A 151 -9.38 13.53 19.82
CA GLN A 151 -9.56 13.23 21.25
C GLN A 151 -8.32 13.57 22.07
N ALA A 152 -7.13 13.16 21.64
CA ALA A 152 -5.89 13.44 22.34
C ALA A 152 -5.62 14.95 22.44
N ALA A 153 -5.89 15.71 21.36
CA ALA A 153 -5.75 17.16 21.38
C ALA A 153 -6.70 17.82 22.39
N ILE A 154 -7.99 17.45 22.37
CA ILE A 154 -8.98 17.96 23.32
C ILE A 154 -8.63 17.52 24.75
N GLN A 155 -8.16 16.29 24.93
CA GLN A 155 -7.79 15.77 26.23
C GLN A 155 -6.59 16.54 26.82
N VAL A 156 -5.52 16.78 26.04
CA VAL A 156 -4.36 17.56 26.50
C VAL A 156 -4.75 18.97 26.90
N VAL A 157 -5.41 19.69 25.97
CA VAL A 157 -5.81 21.08 26.19
C VAL A 157 -6.83 21.18 27.32
N GLY A 158 -7.85 20.29 27.30
CA GLY A 158 -8.91 20.29 28.29
C GLY A 158 -8.43 19.90 29.69
N THR A 159 -7.60 18.86 29.81
CA THR A 159 -7.01 18.47 31.11
C THR A 159 -6.14 19.58 31.68
N THR A 160 -5.28 20.19 30.86
CA THR A 160 -4.44 21.31 31.30
C THR A 160 -5.29 22.51 31.76
N ALA A 161 -6.32 22.86 30.99
CA ALA A 161 -7.24 23.92 31.38
C ALA A 161 -7.98 23.62 32.68
N MET A 162 -8.48 22.39 32.85
CA MET A 162 -9.15 21.97 34.08
C MET A 162 -8.22 21.98 35.30
N LEU A 163 -6.98 21.56 35.15
CA LEU A 163 -5.97 21.65 36.22
C LEU A 163 -5.74 23.10 36.67
N ILE A 164 -5.61 24.04 35.72
CA ILE A 164 -5.44 25.48 35.99
C ILE A 164 -6.68 26.04 36.71
N ILE A 165 -7.89 25.71 36.23
CA ILE A 165 -9.16 26.19 36.80
C ILE A 165 -9.38 25.66 38.22
N LEU A 166 -9.02 24.40 38.48
CA LEU A 166 -9.18 23.77 39.78
C LEU A 166 -8.20 24.33 40.81
N ASN A 167 -6.90 24.41 40.47
CA ASN A 167 -5.89 25.03 41.32
C ASN A 167 -4.57 25.30 40.55
N TRP A 168 -4.28 26.56 40.27
CA TRP A 168 -3.10 26.95 39.49
C TRP A 168 -1.76 26.64 40.22
N GLN A 169 -1.74 26.65 41.55
CA GLN A 169 -0.53 26.39 42.33
C GLN A 169 -0.10 24.92 42.23
N LEU A 170 -1.06 23.99 42.30
CA LEU A 170 -0.81 22.57 42.09
C LEU A 170 -0.45 22.27 40.64
N THR A 171 -0.97 23.06 39.69
CA THR A 171 -0.68 22.89 38.25
C THR A 171 0.80 23.14 37.94
N ILE A 172 1.47 24.06 38.62
CA ILE A 172 2.92 24.26 38.48
C ILE A 172 3.68 22.98 38.84
N ILE A 173 3.31 22.31 39.93
CA ILE A 173 3.94 21.04 40.34
C ILE A 173 3.70 19.95 39.26
N THR A 174 2.51 19.84 38.81
CA THR A 174 2.16 18.86 37.73
C THR A 174 2.94 19.12 36.47
N LEU A 175 3.03 20.37 35.99
CA LEU A 175 3.77 20.74 34.80
C LEU A 175 5.28 20.44 34.92
N VAL A 176 5.88 20.61 36.12
CA VAL A 176 7.29 20.24 36.37
C VAL A 176 7.48 18.73 36.24
N CYS A 177 6.55 17.94 36.77
CA CYS A 177 6.58 16.47 36.63
C CYS A 177 6.34 16.02 35.18
N ASP A 178 5.40 16.65 34.46
CA ASP A 178 5.14 16.38 33.04
C ASP A 178 6.38 16.74 32.17
N ALA A 179 7.07 17.85 32.47
CA ALA A 179 8.33 18.20 31.84
C ALA A 179 9.41 17.12 32.08
N ALA A 180 9.46 16.56 33.31
CA ALA A 180 10.37 15.44 33.59
C ALA A 180 10.05 14.19 32.79
N ILE A 181 8.77 13.88 32.58
CA ILE A 181 8.31 12.78 31.71
C ILE A 181 8.80 13.03 30.28
N VAL A 182 8.59 14.24 29.73
CA VAL A 182 9.00 14.59 28.37
C VAL A 182 10.53 14.52 28.21
N LEU A 183 11.28 15.01 29.17
CA LEU A 183 12.75 14.93 29.16
C LEU A 183 13.23 13.47 29.17
N TYR A 184 12.65 12.64 30.03
CA TYR A 184 12.97 11.22 30.07
C TYR A 184 12.60 10.51 28.76
N ALA A 185 11.42 10.81 28.20
CA ALA A 185 10.98 10.26 26.93
C ALA A 185 11.96 10.61 25.77
N ARG A 186 12.43 11.86 25.73
CA ARG A 186 13.46 12.29 24.75
C ARG A 186 14.78 11.55 24.95
N TYR A 187 15.24 11.41 26.20
CA TYR A 187 16.47 10.69 26.52
C TYR A 187 16.38 9.22 26.12
N SER A 188 15.34 8.52 26.60
CA SER A 188 15.12 7.10 26.34
C SER A 188 14.89 6.83 24.84
N GLY A 189 14.10 7.67 24.17
CA GLY A 189 13.83 7.57 22.74
C GLY A 189 15.08 7.77 21.88
N ALA A 190 15.93 8.72 22.22
CA ALA A 190 17.19 8.93 21.49
C ALA A 190 18.15 7.73 21.64
N ARG A 191 18.23 7.15 22.84
CA ARG A 191 19.03 5.94 23.11
C ARG A 191 18.47 4.72 22.41
N SER A 192 17.17 4.49 22.52
CA SER A 192 16.45 3.41 21.84
C SER A 192 16.67 3.46 20.33
N LYS A 193 16.49 4.62 19.69
CA LYS A 193 16.74 4.81 18.26
C LYS A 193 18.15 4.41 17.83
N ARG A 194 19.18 4.79 18.62
CA ARG A 194 20.58 4.43 18.33
C ARG A 194 20.77 2.91 18.39
N PHE A 195 20.23 2.25 19.43
CA PHE A 195 20.37 0.81 19.59
C PHE A 195 19.53 0.01 18.57
N PHE A 196 18.33 0.49 18.18
CA PHE A 196 17.57 -0.11 17.08
C PHE A 196 18.32 -0.04 15.75
N ALA A 197 19.01 1.08 15.47
CA ALA A 197 19.85 1.17 14.28
C ALA A 197 21.02 0.18 14.32
N ALA A 198 21.66 0.00 15.49
CA ALA A 198 22.71 -0.99 15.67
C ALA A 198 22.17 -2.42 15.55
N GLN A 199 21.02 -2.71 16.14
CA GLN A 199 20.33 -4.00 16.01
C GLN A 199 20.02 -4.33 14.54
N GLN A 200 19.53 -3.34 13.77
CA GLN A 200 19.23 -3.55 12.35
C GLN A 200 20.50 -3.83 11.53
N ALA A 201 21.60 -3.16 11.85
CA ALA A 201 22.89 -3.45 11.23
C ALA A 201 23.39 -4.86 11.56
N SER A 202 23.30 -5.28 12.85
CA SER A 202 23.68 -6.63 13.29
C SER A 202 22.76 -7.71 12.66
N LEU A 203 21.47 -7.42 12.47
CA LEU A 203 20.54 -8.32 11.77
C LEU A 203 20.93 -8.49 10.31
N GLY A 204 21.25 -7.40 9.60
CA GLY A 204 21.70 -7.47 8.20
C GLY A 204 23.01 -8.24 8.03
N ASP A 205 23.97 -8.11 8.98
CA ASP A 205 25.22 -8.90 8.98
C ASP A 205 24.94 -10.40 9.20
N LEU A 206 24.03 -10.71 10.13
CA LEU A 206 23.63 -12.10 10.40
C LEU A 206 22.89 -12.71 9.20
N ASP A 207 21.95 -11.99 8.59
CA ASP A 207 21.18 -12.47 7.44
C ASP A 207 22.11 -12.71 6.22
N GLY A 208 23.04 -11.80 5.95
CA GLY A 208 24.04 -11.98 4.90
C GLY A 208 24.93 -13.22 5.15
N TYR A 209 25.33 -13.44 6.40
CA TYR A 209 26.10 -14.61 6.77
C TYR A 209 25.30 -15.90 6.59
N ILE A 210 24.02 -15.92 6.98
CA ILE A 210 23.14 -17.08 6.79
C ILE A 210 22.98 -17.38 5.29
N GLU A 211 22.72 -16.37 4.46
CA GLU A 211 22.55 -16.53 3.01
C GLU A 211 23.82 -17.12 2.37
N GLU A 212 25.00 -16.58 2.74
CA GLU A 212 26.28 -17.08 2.25
C GLU A 212 26.53 -18.56 2.66
N MET A 213 26.32 -18.89 3.93
CA MET A 213 26.55 -20.23 4.45
C MET A 213 25.55 -21.27 3.90
N VAL A 214 24.28 -20.89 3.73
CA VAL A 214 23.25 -21.75 3.15
C VAL A 214 23.52 -21.99 1.66
N SER A 215 23.87 -20.94 0.92
CA SER A 215 24.22 -21.04 -0.50
C SER A 215 25.49 -21.87 -0.72
N GLY A 216 26.48 -21.73 0.18
CA GLY A 216 27.75 -22.45 0.18
C GLY A 216 27.72 -23.81 0.85
N GLN A 217 26.53 -24.34 1.25
CA GLN A 217 26.43 -25.54 2.10
C GLN A 217 27.18 -26.77 1.53
N LYS A 218 27.20 -26.95 0.21
CA LYS A 218 27.95 -28.06 -0.43
C LYS A 218 29.44 -27.93 -0.16
N VAL A 219 30.00 -26.74 -0.21
CA VAL A 219 31.43 -26.47 0.04
C VAL A 219 31.75 -26.72 1.51
N ILE A 220 30.90 -26.23 2.42
CA ILE A 220 31.05 -26.44 3.86
C ILE A 220 31.15 -27.93 4.19
N LYS A 221 30.25 -28.73 3.59
CA LYS A 221 30.24 -30.20 3.77
C LYS A 221 31.47 -30.87 3.24
N VAL A 222 31.95 -30.51 2.06
CA VAL A 222 33.16 -31.10 1.47
C VAL A 222 34.40 -30.84 2.33
N PHE A 223 34.48 -29.67 2.97
CA PHE A 223 35.64 -29.27 3.78
C PHE A 223 35.44 -29.52 5.30
N ASN A 224 34.33 -30.12 5.73
CA ASN A 224 33.99 -30.39 7.14
C ASN A 224 34.13 -29.13 8.04
N ARG A 225 33.58 -27.98 7.57
CA ARG A 225 33.71 -26.68 8.27
C ARG A 225 32.48 -26.27 9.06
N GLU A 226 31.56 -27.19 9.36
CA GLU A 226 30.30 -26.90 10.07
C GLU A 226 30.53 -26.27 11.44
N ALA A 227 31.47 -26.81 12.22
CA ALA A 227 31.76 -26.29 13.55
C ALA A 227 32.28 -24.84 13.53
N ALA A 228 33.14 -24.47 12.56
CA ALA A 228 33.63 -23.13 12.37
C ALA A 228 32.51 -22.16 11.98
N ASN A 229 31.59 -22.62 11.13
CA ASN A 229 30.44 -21.79 10.69
C ASN A 229 29.43 -21.60 11.80
N VAL A 230 29.16 -22.60 12.63
CA VAL A 230 28.32 -22.47 13.83
C VAL A 230 28.95 -21.47 14.82
N ALA A 231 30.27 -21.47 15.00
CA ALA A 231 30.95 -20.50 15.85
C ALA A 231 30.84 -19.08 15.29
N GLY A 232 30.99 -18.90 13.96
CA GLY A 232 30.79 -17.63 13.26
C GLY A 232 29.37 -17.09 13.38
N PHE A 233 28.36 -17.96 13.26
CA PHE A 233 26.96 -17.63 13.50
C PHE A 233 26.70 -17.21 14.94
N THR A 234 27.21 -17.97 15.91
CA THR A 234 27.03 -17.70 17.35
C THR A 234 27.55 -16.31 17.72
N CYS A 235 28.74 -15.95 17.22
CA CYS A 235 29.31 -14.62 17.47
C CYS A 235 28.40 -13.48 16.98
N ARG A 236 27.87 -13.57 15.75
CA ARG A 236 26.96 -12.58 15.16
C ARG A 236 25.61 -12.55 15.88
N ASN A 237 25.09 -13.72 16.21
CA ASN A 237 23.83 -13.85 16.94
C ASN A 237 23.92 -13.27 18.36
N ASP A 238 25.05 -13.42 19.03
CA ASP A 238 25.29 -12.80 20.33
C ASP A 238 25.37 -11.26 20.25
N GLU A 239 25.97 -10.71 19.21
CA GLU A 239 25.99 -9.27 18.97
C GLU A 239 24.57 -8.74 18.66
N LEU A 240 23.79 -9.45 17.84
CA LEU A 240 22.37 -9.13 17.60
C LEU A 240 21.57 -9.18 18.91
N ARG A 241 21.77 -10.21 19.72
CA ARG A 241 21.13 -10.34 21.04
C ARG A 241 21.48 -9.15 21.95
N ARG A 242 22.76 -8.74 22.01
CA ARG A 242 23.24 -7.61 22.83
C ARG A 242 22.61 -6.28 22.39
N THR A 243 22.67 -5.98 21.11
CA THR A 243 22.11 -4.75 20.55
C THR A 243 20.60 -4.71 20.65
N GLY A 244 19.92 -5.83 20.38
CA GLY A 244 18.47 -5.99 20.52
C GLY A 244 17.99 -5.84 21.96
N THR A 245 18.69 -6.49 22.93
CA THR A 245 18.36 -6.33 24.34
C THR A 245 18.46 -4.87 24.78
N ALA A 246 19.52 -4.15 24.40
CA ALA A 246 19.67 -2.74 24.71
C ALA A 246 18.57 -1.89 24.07
N ALA A 247 18.25 -2.11 22.78
CA ALA A 247 17.21 -1.39 22.06
C ALA A 247 15.85 -1.51 22.74
N VAL A 248 15.44 -2.76 23.02
CA VAL A 248 14.14 -3.06 23.64
C VAL A 248 14.08 -2.61 25.09
N SER A 249 15.18 -2.72 25.86
CA SER A 249 15.26 -2.25 27.26
C SER A 249 15.01 -0.75 27.37
N TYR A 250 15.63 0.07 26.52
CA TYR A 250 15.37 1.51 26.49
C TYR A 250 13.96 1.83 26.02
N ALA A 251 13.44 1.14 25.01
CA ALA A 251 12.07 1.35 24.54
C ALA A 251 11.04 1.01 25.64
N ASN A 252 11.18 -0.16 26.27
CA ASN A 252 10.23 -0.63 27.27
C ASN A 252 10.37 0.04 28.64
N SER A 253 11.47 0.73 28.94
CA SER A 253 11.60 1.51 30.17
C SER A 253 10.74 2.77 30.19
N MET A 254 10.27 3.23 29.03
CA MET A 254 9.52 4.47 28.90
C MET A 254 8.19 4.43 29.66
N VAL A 255 7.39 3.37 29.49
CA VAL A 255 6.08 3.25 30.14
C VAL A 255 6.20 3.12 31.67
N PRO A 256 7.01 2.21 32.24
CA PRO A 256 7.17 2.12 33.69
C PRO A 256 7.67 3.41 34.34
N MET A 257 8.63 4.11 33.70
CA MET A 257 9.15 5.37 34.25
C MET A 257 8.11 6.49 34.23
N THR A 258 7.31 6.58 33.15
CA THR A 258 6.18 7.51 33.09
C THR A 258 5.18 7.23 34.22
N VAL A 259 4.89 5.96 34.50
CA VAL A 259 3.99 5.55 35.58
C VAL A 259 4.58 5.91 36.94
N VAL A 260 5.87 5.66 37.19
CA VAL A 260 6.55 6.00 38.45
C VAL A 260 6.53 7.52 38.69
N ILE A 261 6.93 8.32 37.68
CA ILE A 261 6.89 9.79 37.79
C ILE A 261 5.44 10.25 38.04
N GLY A 262 4.44 9.63 37.37
CA GLY A 262 3.03 9.91 37.60
C GLY A 262 2.56 9.63 39.04
N TYR A 263 3.02 8.53 39.65
CA TYR A 263 2.71 8.23 41.07
C TYR A 263 3.42 9.21 42.04
N VAL A 264 4.67 9.59 41.75
CA VAL A 264 5.37 10.60 42.53
C VAL A 264 4.65 11.94 42.43
N ASN A 265 4.24 12.36 41.23
CA ASN A 265 3.42 13.56 41.01
C ASN A 265 2.11 13.50 41.83
N TYR A 266 1.39 12.37 41.71
CA TYR A 266 0.16 12.17 42.46
C TYR A 266 0.35 12.31 43.98
N ALA A 267 1.41 11.70 44.54
CA ALA A 267 1.72 11.78 45.96
C ALA A 267 2.06 13.21 46.40
N ILE A 268 2.91 13.94 45.65
CA ILE A 268 3.25 15.33 45.92
C ILE A 268 2.01 16.23 45.91
N VAL A 269 1.18 16.08 44.87
CA VAL A 269 -0.07 16.83 44.70
C VAL A 269 -1.06 16.52 45.80
N ALA A 270 -1.18 15.25 46.24
CA ALA A 270 -2.06 14.87 47.36
C ALA A 270 -1.65 15.53 48.69
N VAL A 271 -0.35 15.51 48.97
CA VAL A 271 0.17 16.16 50.18
C VAL A 271 0.02 17.68 50.13
N ALA A 272 0.50 18.30 49.02
CA ALA A 272 0.43 19.75 48.84
C ALA A 272 -1.03 20.26 48.80
N GLY A 273 -1.88 19.55 48.07
CA GLY A 273 -3.31 19.86 48.00
C GLY A 273 -4.06 19.68 49.31
N GLY A 274 -3.72 18.62 50.09
CA GLY A 274 -4.23 18.42 51.45
C GLY A 274 -3.84 19.57 52.37
N MET A 275 -2.60 20.05 52.31
CA MET A 275 -2.18 21.21 53.06
C MET A 275 -2.93 22.50 52.70
N LEU A 276 -3.24 22.67 51.39
CA LEU A 276 -4.03 23.81 50.90
C LEU A 276 -5.49 23.70 51.39
N CYS A 277 -6.07 22.50 51.43
CA CYS A 277 -7.42 22.28 52.01
C CYS A 277 -7.45 22.62 53.51
N ILE A 278 -6.47 22.18 54.31
CA ILE A 278 -6.39 22.50 55.74
C ILE A 278 -6.28 24.03 55.95
N LYS A 279 -5.61 24.73 55.06
CA LYS A 279 -5.48 26.21 55.11
C LYS A 279 -6.69 26.94 54.56
N GLY A 280 -7.74 26.22 54.09
CA GLY A 280 -8.94 26.83 53.50
C GLY A 280 -8.73 27.46 52.13
N LEU A 281 -7.61 27.18 51.46
CA LEU A 281 -7.26 27.72 50.13
C LEU A 281 -7.77 26.83 48.98
N ALA A 282 -8.23 25.64 49.27
CA ALA A 282 -8.85 24.73 48.31
C ALA A 282 -9.95 23.93 48.97
N ASP A 283 -11.00 23.51 48.20
CA ASP A 283 -12.03 22.58 48.66
C ASP A 283 -11.61 21.12 48.41
N VAL A 284 -12.13 20.21 49.24
CA VAL A 284 -11.79 18.78 49.19
C VAL A 284 -12.26 18.15 47.85
N GLY A 285 -13.39 18.60 47.33
CA GLY A 285 -13.89 18.12 46.03
C GLY A 285 -13.00 18.58 44.87
N ALA A 286 -12.47 19.82 44.95
CA ALA A 286 -11.50 20.27 43.95
C ALA A 286 -10.21 19.42 43.97
N LEU A 287 -9.71 19.10 45.16
CA LEU A 287 -8.55 18.21 45.32
C LEU A 287 -8.86 16.80 44.76
N ALA A 288 -10.01 16.26 45.06
CA ALA A 288 -10.42 14.93 44.55
C ALA A 288 -10.47 14.91 43.03
N SER A 289 -11.13 15.89 42.37
CA SER A 289 -11.12 16.00 40.88
C SER A 289 -9.73 16.25 40.35
N TYR A 290 -8.93 17.09 41.00
CA TYR A 290 -7.56 17.39 40.59
C TYR A 290 -6.70 16.13 40.53
N LEU A 291 -6.76 15.27 41.54
CA LEU A 291 -6.03 14.00 41.59
C LEU A 291 -6.40 13.03 40.43
N VAL A 292 -7.66 13.02 40.04
CA VAL A 292 -8.11 12.24 38.88
C VAL A 292 -7.54 12.82 37.58
N PHE A 293 -7.55 14.14 37.41
CA PHE A 293 -6.97 14.80 36.23
C PHE A 293 -5.46 14.60 36.12
N VAL A 294 -4.70 14.69 37.25
CA VAL A 294 -3.26 14.40 37.29
C VAL A 294 -2.95 13.01 36.75
N ARG A 295 -3.76 12.01 37.18
CA ARG A 295 -3.59 10.64 36.70
C ARG A 295 -3.88 10.48 35.21
N GLN A 296 -4.83 11.26 34.67
CA GLN A 296 -5.17 11.25 33.26
C GLN A 296 -4.17 12.03 32.38
N ALA A 297 -3.45 13.01 32.92
CA ALA A 297 -2.58 13.91 32.15
C ALA A 297 -1.41 13.20 31.43
N ALA A 298 -0.88 12.12 32.00
CA ALA A 298 0.24 11.37 31.43
C ALA A 298 -0.14 10.49 30.22
N MET A 299 -1.39 10.07 30.09
CA MET A 299 -1.85 9.14 29.05
C MET A 299 -1.76 9.71 27.62
N PRO A 300 -2.20 10.95 27.33
CA PRO A 300 -2.19 11.52 25.99
C PRO A 300 -0.77 11.67 25.42
N ILE A 301 0.23 11.88 26.25
CA ILE A 301 1.64 12.03 25.80
C ILE A 301 2.14 10.74 25.14
N ASN A 302 1.83 9.59 25.74
CA ASN A 302 2.17 8.29 25.17
C ASN A 302 1.38 8.00 23.88
N GLN A 303 0.08 8.38 23.85
CA GLN A 303 -0.76 8.22 22.66
C GLN A 303 -0.23 9.02 21.47
N PHE A 304 0.19 10.26 21.64
CA PHE A 304 0.77 11.06 20.55
C PHE A 304 2.04 10.44 19.97
N THR A 305 2.90 9.85 20.82
CA THR A 305 4.11 9.19 20.32
C THR A 305 3.80 7.96 19.48
N GLN A 306 2.84 7.13 19.93
CA GLN A 306 2.40 5.94 19.18
C GLN A 306 1.70 6.31 17.88
N LEU A 307 0.81 7.30 17.91
CA LEU A 307 0.12 7.82 16.71
C LEU A 307 1.11 8.35 15.67
N GLY A 308 2.16 9.05 16.09
CA GLY A 308 3.19 9.58 15.18
C GLY A 308 3.91 8.48 14.41
N ASN A 309 4.35 7.42 15.09
CA ASN A 309 5.01 6.28 14.46
C ASN A 309 4.06 5.52 13.53
N PHE A 310 2.83 5.32 13.98
CA PHE A 310 1.81 4.62 13.21
C PHE A 310 1.43 5.36 11.92
N LEU A 311 1.22 6.67 12.00
CA LEU A 311 0.97 7.53 10.83
C LEU A 311 2.13 7.51 9.83
N LEU A 312 3.38 7.55 10.31
CA LEU A 312 4.54 7.49 9.41
C LEU A 312 4.61 6.16 8.64
N ASN A 313 4.31 5.05 9.30
CA ASN A 313 4.27 3.73 8.64
C ASN A 313 3.14 3.65 7.60
N ALA A 314 1.96 4.16 7.94
CA ALA A 314 0.82 4.19 7.03
C ALA A 314 1.07 5.10 5.81
N LEU A 315 1.72 6.24 6.01
CA LEU A 315 2.09 7.13 4.92
C LEU A 315 3.15 6.52 4.01
N ALA A 316 4.10 5.73 4.55
CA ALA A 316 5.06 4.99 3.73
C ALA A 316 4.37 3.89 2.91
N GLY A 317 3.39 3.18 3.47
CA GLY A 317 2.54 2.23 2.74
C GLY A 317 1.72 2.91 1.63
N ALA A 318 1.06 4.02 1.98
CA ALA A 318 0.28 4.81 1.02
C ALA A 318 1.14 5.36 -0.13
N GLU A 319 2.38 5.78 0.14
CA GLU A 319 3.32 6.25 -0.88
C GLU A 319 3.65 5.14 -1.89
N ARG A 320 3.91 3.91 -1.43
CA ARG A 320 4.14 2.76 -2.32
C ARG A 320 2.91 2.43 -3.16
N LEU A 321 1.72 2.45 -2.56
CA LEU A 321 0.45 2.25 -3.28
C LEU A 321 0.28 3.30 -4.39
N PHE A 322 0.49 4.57 -4.05
CA PHE A 322 0.34 5.66 -5.01
C PHE A 322 1.44 5.67 -6.07
N ALA A 323 2.66 5.25 -5.72
CA ALA A 323 3.73 5.07 -6.71
C ALA A 323 3.38 3.97 -7.73
N ALA A 324 2.77 2.86 -7.27
CA ALA A 324 2.28 1.83 -8.18
C ALA A 324 1.11 2.32 -9.07
N MET A 325 0.23 3.19 -8.54
CA MET A 325 -0.85 3.81 -9.30
C MET A 325 -0.41 4.95 -10.24
N ASP A 326 0.82 5.43 -10.11
CA ASP A 326 1.40 6.49 -10.95
C ASP A 326 2.28 5.90 -12.08
N LEU A 327 2.42 4.58 -12.16
CA LEU A 327 3.11 3.93 -13.27
C LEU A 327 2.35 4.16 -14.57
N GLU A 328 3.08 4.32 -15.67
CA GLU A 328 2.47 4.52 -16.98
C GLU A 328 1.77 3.24 -17.46
N PRO A 329 0.52 3.32 -17.91
CA PRO A 329 -0.18 2.18 -18.48
C PRO A 329 0.47 1.74 -19.78
N GLU A 330 0.15 0.53 -20.24
CA GLU A 330 0.58 0.05 -21.55
C GLU A 330 0.05 1.00 -22.64
N VAL A 331 0.98 1.57 -23.42
CA VAL A 331 0.64 2.48 -24.51
C VAL A 331 0.16 1.67 -25.70
N ASP A 332 -0.96 2.06 -26.31
CA ASP A 332 -1.46 1.51 -27.55
C ASP A 332 -1.77 2.65 -28.52
N GLU A 333 -0.91 2.84 -29.51
CA GLU A 333 -1.07 3.83 -30.57
C GLU A 333 -1.60 3.19 -31.85
N GLY A 334 -1.97 1.90 -31.82
CA GLY A 334 -2.50 1.17 -32.95
C GLY A 334 -3.88 1.70 -33.39
N CYS A 335 -4.04 1.92 -34.68
CA CYS A 335 -5.26 2.43 -35.30
C CYS A 335 -5.91 1.43 -36.27
N VAL A 336 -5.22 0.34 -36.60
CA VAL A 336 -5.75 -0.73 -37.45
C VAL A 336 -6.48 -1.75 -36.57
N GLU A 337 -7.72 -2.00 -36.87
CA GLU A 337 -8.62 -2.89 -36.12
C GLU A 337 -8.93 -4.18 -36.86
N LEU A 338 -9.09 -5.28 -36.14
CA LEU A 338 -9.58 -6.55 -36.68
C LEU A 338 -11.10 -6.52 -36.73
N VAL A 339 -11.67 -6.70 -37.91
CA VAL A 339 -13.12 -6.71 -38.14
C VAL A 339 -13.58 -7.98 -38.84
N GLN A 340 -14.80 -8.41 -38.60
CA GLN A 340 -15.43 -9.51 -39.33
C GLN A 340 -16.14 -8.96 -40.57
N THR A 341 -15.83 -9.51 -41.73
CA THR A 341 -16.47 -9.16 -43.00
C THR A 341 -17.78 -9.94 -43.19
N GLY A 342 -18.61 -9.52 -44.17
CA GLY A 342 -19.94 -10.11 -44.43
C GLY A 342 -19.96 -11.61 -44.69
N ASP A 343 -18.85 -12.20 -45.13
CA ASP A 343 -18.65 -13.63 -45.36
C ASP A 343 -18.10 -14.40 -44.14
N ALA A 344 -18.17 -13.82 -42.94
CA ALA A 344 -17.63 -14.34 -41.70
C ALA A 344 -16.09 -14.49 -41.71
N ALA A 345 -15.38 -13.92 -42.70
CA ALA A 345 -13.95 -13.84 -42.76
C ALA A 345 -13.45 -12.66 -41.90
N TRP A 346 -12.20 -12.75 -41.41
CA TRP A 346 -11.58 -11.69 -40.67
C TRP A 346 -10.66 -10.86 -41.56
N ALA A 347 -10.66 -9.54 -41.34
CA ALA A 347 -9.79 -8.61 -42.06
C ALA A 347 -9.32 -7.45 -41.17
N TRP A 348 -8.16 -6.91 -41.50
CA TRP A 348 -7.63 -5.69 -40.92
C TRP A 348 -8.28 -4.47 -41.57
N LYS A 349 -8.95 -3.65 -40.78
CA LYS A 349 -9.56 -2.40 -41.23
C LYS A 349 -8.57 -1.25 -41.03
N ILE A 350 -8.09 -0.69 -42.12
CA ILE A 350 -7.22 0.47 -42.15
C ILE A 350 -8.08 1.74 -42.13
N PRO A 351 -7.77 2.77 -41.32
CA PRO A 351 -8.50 4.04 -41.29
C PRO A 351 -8.56 4.74 -42.65
N GLU A 352 -9.70 5.36 -42.95
CA GLU A 352 -9.91 6.10 -44.20
C GLU A 352 -8.96 7.31 -44.28
N GLY A 353 -8.38 7.57 -45.45
CA GLY A 353 -7.59 8.76 -45.78
C GLY A 353 -6.07 8.59 -45.64
N GLN A 354 -5.60 7.44 -45.19
CA GLN A 354 -4.19 7.09 -45.28
C GLN A 354 -3.99 5.93 -46.23
N GLY A 355 -3.07 6.05 -47.18
CA GLY A 355 -2.79 4.98 -48.12
C GLY A 355 -2.25 3.74 -47.41
N VAL A 356 -2.56 2.55 -47.89
CA VAL A 356 -2.19 1.26 -47.31
C VAL A 356 -0.66 1.16 -47.10
N GLY A 357 0.13 1.79 -47.93
CA GLY A 357 1.62 1.86 -47.82
C GLY A 357 2.14 2.70 -46.65
N ALA A 358 1.28 3.45 -45.94
CA ALA A 358 1.70 4.20 -44.75
C ALA A 358 1.84 3.32 -43.51
N TYR A 359 1.37 2.08 -43.55
CA TYR A 359 1.28 1.19 -42.39
C TYR A 359 2.25 -0.01 -42.43
N GLY A 360 3.11 -0.13 -43.43
CA GLY A 360 4.08 -1.20 -43.51
C GLY A 360 4.44 -1.65 -44.93
N HIS A 361 5.00 -2.85 -45.08
CA HIS A 361 5.47 -3.42 -46.36
C HIS A 361 4.40 -4.27 -47.04
N LEU A 362 3.23 -3.70 -47.39
CA LEU A 362 2.17 -4.40 -48.06
C LEU A 362 2.53 -4.97 -49.44
N HIS A 363 3.55 -4.40 -50.09
CA HIS A 363 4.10 -4.94 -51.34
C HIS A 363 4.74 -6.33 -51.19
N ASP A 364 5.04 -6.76 -49.98
CA ASP A 364 5.55 -8.12 -49.72
C ASP A 364 4.43 -9.19 -49.73
N VAL A 365 3.16 -8.78 -49.54
CA VAL A 365 2.01 -9.67 -49.43
C VAL A 365 0.99 -9.44 -50.55
N ALA A 366 0.91 -8.23 -51.12
CA ALA A 366 0.00 -7.85 -52.17
C ALA A 366 0.75 -7.00 -53.24
N ALA A 367 0.49 -7.21 -54.52
CA ALA A 367 0.96 -6.33 -55.57
C ALA A 367 0.15 -5.03 -55.53
N VAL A 368 0.83 -3.87 -55.60
CA VAL A 368 0.16 -2.57 -55.74
C VAL A 368 0.16 -2.22 -57.22
N ASP A 369 -1.02 -1.97 -57.82
CA ASP A 369 -1.15 -1.57 -59.21
C ASP A 369 -0.65 -0.12 -59.42
N GLU A 370 -0.48 0.30 -60.70
CA GLU A 370 -0.04 1.64 -61.07
C GLU A 370 -0.97 2.76 -60.56
N SER A 371 -2.17 2.40 -60.08
CA SER A 371 -3.16 3.33 -59.48
C SER A 371 -3.10 3.38 -57.95
N GLY A 372 -2.19 2.63 -57.30
CA GLY A 372 -2.06 2.55 -55.85
C GLY A 372 -3.04 1.64 -55.17
N ARG A 373 -3.75 0.73 -55.91
CA ARG A 373 -4.66 -0.26 -55.35
C ARG A 373 -3.87 -1.54 -55.02
N ALA A 374 -4.10 -2.05 -53.82
CA ALA A 374 -3.52 -3.33 -53.44
C ALA A 374 -4.31 -4.49 -54.03
N VAL A 375 -3.61 -5.43 -54.66
CA VAL A 375 -4.18 -6.65 -55.24
C VAL A 375 -3.54 -7.84 -54.55
N ALA A 376 -4.35 -8.71 -53.96
CA ALA A 376 -3.87 -9.94 -53.32
C ALA A 376 -3.16 -10.86 -54.32
N ALA A 377 -2.31 -11.76 -53.82
CA ALA A 377 -1.55 -12.68 -54.65
C ALA A 377 -2.40 -13.58 -55.57
N ASP A 378 -3.70 -13.72 -55.30
CA ASP A 378 -4.70 -14.43 -56.12
C ASP A 378 -5.38 -13.55 -57.16
N GLY A 379 -5.01 -12.27 -57.27
CA GLY A 379 -5.55 -11.31 -58.22
C GLY A 379 -6.85 -10.61 -57.74
N THR A 380 -7.28 -10.83 -56.53
CA THR A 380 -8.48 -10.19 -55.98
C THR A 380 -8.16 -8.73 -55.61
N GLU A 381 -8.96 -7.78 -56.10
CA GLU A 381 -8.85 -6.36 -55.77
C GLU A 381 -9.18 -6.17 -54.29
N LEU A 382 -8.18 -5.75 -53.48
CA LEU A 382 -8.38 -5.43 -52.09
C LEU A 382 -9.18 -4.13 -52.02
N THR A 383 -10.42 -4.21 -51.60
CA THR A 383 -11.30 -3.04 -51.40
C THR A 383 -10.62 -2.08 -50.44
N CYS A 384 -10.55 -0.80 -50.80
CA CYS A 384 -9.89 0.25 -49.99
C CYS A 384 -10.14 0.10 -48.49
N GLY A 385 -9.10 -0.13 -47.70
CA GLY A 385 -9.14 -0.16 -46.27
C GLY A 385 -9.30 -1.53 -45.60
N LEU A 386 -9.44 -2.64 -46.32
CA LEU A 386 -9.55 -3.99 -45.75
C LEU A 386 -8.42 -4.89 -46.26
N VAL A 387 -7.61 -5.44 -45.38
CA VAL A 387 -6.54 -6.43 -45.65
C VAL A 387 -6.99 -7.77 -45.05
N PRO A 388 -7.10 -8.86 -45.81
CA PRO A 388 -7.50 -10.17 -45.27
C PRO A 388 -6.54 -10.65 -44.20
N LEU A 389 -7.07 -11.23 -43.11
CA LEU A 389 -6.27 -11.92 -42.11
C LEU A 389 -5.74 -13.24 -42.67
N ALA A 390 -4.52 -13.30 -43.11
CA ALA A 390 -3.88 -14.48 -43.71
C ALA A 390 -2.86 -15.16 -42.79
N GLY A 391 -2.24 -14.40 -41.92
CA GLY A 391 -1.23 -14.90 -40.96
C GLY A 391 0.21 -14.87 -41.50
N ASP A 392 0.56 -13.93 -42.41
CA ASP A 392 1.95 -13.68 -42.82
C ASP A 392 2.67 -12.82 -41.77
N VAL A 393 3.70 -13.36 -41.14
CA VAL A 393 4.49 -12.64 -40.12
C VAL A 393 5.92 -12.51 -40.58
N ARG A 394 6.48 -11.27 -40.56
CA ARG A 394 7.87 -11.02 -40.94
C ARG A 394 8.58 -10.11 -39.94
N PHE A 395 9.86 -10.36 -39.73
CA PHE A 395 10.78 -9.55 -38.98
C PHE A 395 11.80 -8.96 -39.94
N HIS A 396 12.02 -7.66 -39.89
CA HIS A 396 12.93 -6.89 -40.71
C HIS A 396 13.96 -6.21 -39.83
N ALA A 397 15.20 -6.73 -39.84
CA ALA A 397 16.33 -6.20 -39.10
C ALA A 397 16.05 -5.89 -37.64
N VAL A 398 15.35 -6.77 -36.93
CA VAL A 398 14.84 -6.52 -35.57
C VAL A 398 15.95 -6.63 -34.53
N ASP A 399 16.15 -5.55 -33.78
CA ASP A 399 16.96 -5.49 -32.56
C ASP A 399 16.05 -5.44 -31.32
N PHE A 400 16.41 -6.17 -30.26
CA PHE A 400 15.63 -6.14 -29.04
C PHE A 400 16.46 -6.45 -27.78
N SER A 401 16.13 -5.71 -26.70
CA SER A 401 16.71 -5.85 -25.36
C SER A 401 15.62 -5.77 -24.28
N TYR A 402 15.56 -6.69 -23.32
CA TYR A 402 14.71 -6.52 -22.13
C TYR A 402 15.24 -5.44 -21.18
N VAL A 403 16.56 -5.25 -21.17
CA VAL A 403 17.24 -4.24 -20.34
C VAL A 403 18.19 -3.48 -21.24
N PRO A 404 18.22 -2.15 -21.18
CA PRO A 404 19.14 -1.34 -21.99
C PRO A 404 20.59 -1.84 -21.90
N GLY A 405 21.21 -2.10 -23.04
CA GLY A 405 22.59 -2.58 -23.14
C GLY A 405 22.78 -4.10 -23.09
N ALA A 406 21.72 -4.89 -22.84
CA ALA A 406 21.77 -6.36 -22.86
C ALA A 406 20.94 -6.89 -24.05
N ARG A 407 21.52 -6.83 -25.28
CA ARG A 407 20.83 -7.29 -26.49
C ARG A 407 20.54 -8.78 -26.45
N VAL A 408 19.32 -9.14 -26.83
CA VAL A 408 18.82 -10.52 -26.92
C VAL A 408 18.65 -10.92 -28.39
N LEU A 409 18.17 -10.00 -29.22
CA LEU A 409 18.06 -10.19 -30.67
C LEU A 409 18.88 -9.08 -31.35
N THR A 410 19.55 -9.43 -32.43
CA THR A 410 20.37 -8.48 -33.23
C THR A 410 20.18 -8.79 -34.71
N ASP A 411 19.73 -7.78 -35.47
CA ASP A 411 19.50 -7.85 -36.91
C ASP A 411 18.71 -9.11 -37.34
N LEU A 412 17.64 -9.42 -36.55
CA LEU A 412 16.86 -10.61 -36.80
C LEU A 412 15.96 -10.44 -38.02
N ASN A 413 16.18 -11.29 -39.02
CA ASN A 413 15.36 -11.37 -40.21
C ASN A 413 14.74 -12.76 -40.29
N LEU A 414 13.40 -12.85 -40.31
CA LEU A 414 12.64 -14.09 -40.45
C LEU A 414 11.28 -13.84 -41.09
N PHE A 415 10.70 -14.88 -41.64
CA PHE A 415 9.32 -14.84 -42.16
C PHE A 415 8.59 -16.15 -41.88
N ALA A 416 7.28 -16.07 -41.73
CA ALA A 416 6.33 -17.17 -41.65
C ALA A 416 5.17 -16.87 -42.60
N LYS A 417 5.06 -17.62 -43.68
CA LYS A 417 3.96 -17.47 -44.65
C LYS A 417 2.66 -18.10 -44.12
N PRO A 418 1.49 -17.70 -44.64
CA PRO A 418 0.21 -18.29 -44.32
C PRO A 418 0.24 -19.83 -44.34
N GLY A 419 -0.25 -20.47 -43.25
CA GLY A 419 -0.30 -21.92 -43.14
C GLY A 419 1.06 -22.61 -42.88
N GLN A 420 2.16 -21.87 -42.84
CA GLN A 420 3.49 -22.44 -42.61
C GLN A 420 3.71 -22.74 -41.10
N LYS A 421 4.32 -23.89 -40.81
CA LYS A 421 4.77 -24.25 -39.45
C LYS A 421 6.27 -23.95 -39.31
N ILE A 422 6.60 -23.09 -38.37
CA ILE A 422 7.99 -22.69 -38.08
C ILE A 422 8.39 -23.28 -36.72
N ALA A 423 9.60 -23.84 -36.65
CA ALA A 423 10.19 -24.29 -35.38
C ALA A 423 11.46 -23.47 -35.08
N PHE A 424 11.48 -22.82 -33.92
CA PHE A 424 12.67 -22.15 -33.41
C PHE A 424 13.52 -23.13 -32.60
N VAL A 425 14.75 -23.33 -33.01
CA VAL A 425 15.71 -24.24 -32.38
C VAL A 425 16.91 -23.45 -31.89
N GLY A 426 17.38 -23.74 -30.69
CA GLY A 426 18.54 -23.06 -30.08
C GLY A 426 18.66 -23.35 -28.59
N SER A 427 19.79 -22.99 -27.99
CA SER A 427 20.05 -23.13 -26.56
C SER A 427 19.06 -22.31 -25.70
N THR A 428 19.00 -22.62 -24.40
CA THR A 428 18.26 -21.77 -23.44
C THR A 428 18.85 -20.35 -23.44
N GLY A 429 18.00 -19.36 -23.50
CA GLY A 429 18.43 -17.95 -23.60
C GLY A 429 18.71 -17.43 -25.03
N ALA A 430 18.57 -18.25 -26.08
CA ALA A 430 18.77 -17.84 -27.47
C ALA A 430 17.65 -16.97 -28.07
N GLY A 431 16.73 -16.42 -27.26
CA GLY A 431 15.68 -15.52 -27.72
C GLY A 431 14.43 -16.16 -28.31
N LYS A 432 14.24 -17.51 -28.25
CA LYS A 432 13.07 -18.16 -28.83
C LYS A 432 11.72 -17.64 -28.30
N THR A 433 11.59 -17.55 -26.99
CA THR A 433 10.38 -17.01 -26.34
C THR A 433 10.24 -15.49 -26.58
N THR A 434 11.36 -14.79 -26.76
CA THR A 434 11.37 -13.37 -27.08
C THR A 434 10.68 -13.11 -28.42
N ILE A 435 10.89 -13.95 -29.45
CA ILE A 435 10.23 -13.83 -30.75
C ILE A 435 8.71 -13.91 -30.58
N THR A 436 8.19 -14.88 -29.82
CA THR A 436 6.75 -15.01 -29.60
C THR A 436 6.19 -13.84 -28.78
N ASN A 437 6.93 -13.31 -27.81
CA ASN A 437 6.53 -12.13 -27.04
C ASN A 437 6.44 -10.87 -27.92
N LEU A 438 7.36 -10.71 -28.89
CA LEU A 438 7.36 -9.59 -29.82
C LEU A 438 6.21 -9.70 -30.85
N ILE A 439 5.89 -10.89 -31.35
CA ILE A 439 4.72 -11.11 -32.24
C ILE A 439 3.42 -10.67 -31.55
N ASN A 440 3.27 -10.98 -30.24
CA ASN A 440 2.11 -10.56 -29.43
C ASN A 440 2.19 -9.09 -28.99
N ARG A 441 3.25 -8.38 -29.36
CA ARG A 441 3.51 -7.00 -28.96
C ARG A 441 3.40 -6.79 -27.45
N PHE A 442 3.94 -7.75 -26.66
CA PHE A 442 4.09 -7.58 -25.22
C PHE A 442 5.26 -6.64 -24.89
N TYR A 443 6.18 -6.48 -25.82
CA TYR A 443 7.29 -5.55 -25.81
C TYR A 443 7.40 -4.86 -27.15
N GLU A 444 7.89 -3.62 -27.15
CA GLU A 444 8.22 -2.91 -28.39
C GLU A 444 9.68 -3.21 -28.79
N VAL A 445 9.98 -3.27 -30.09
CA VAL A 445 11.32 -3.48 -30.61
C VAL A 445 12.19 -2.24 -30.43
N ASP A 446 13.51 -2.42 -30.21
CA ASP A 446 14.46 -1.31 -30.08
C ASP A 446 14.74 -0.67 -31.45
N ASP A 447 14.87 -1.50 -32.49
CA ASP A 447 15.08 -1.09 -33.90
C ASP A 447 14.51 -2.16 -34.84
N GLY A 448 14.29 -1.80 -36.10
CA GLY A 448 13.63 -2.65 -37.10
C GLY A 448 12.12 -2.65 -36.95
N GLU A 449 11.46 -3.54 -37.69
CA GLU A 449 10.00 -3.66 -37.66
C GLU A 449 9.52 -5.11 -37.75
N ILE A 450 8.31 -5.36 -37.24
CA ILE A 450 7.61 -6.63 -37.35
C ILE A 450 6.32 -6.37 -38.11
N THR A 451 6.11 -7.09 -39.21
CA THR A 451 4.86 -6.96 -39.96
C THR A 451 3.99 -8.18 -39.78
N TYR A 452 2.67 -7.95 -39.72
CA TYR A 452 1.63 -8.97 -39.75
C TYR A 452 0.66 -8.67 -40.90
N ASP A 453 0.60 -9.59 -41.86
CA ASP A 453 -0.09 -9.41 -43.14
C ASP A 453 0.34 -8.13 -43.88
N GLY A 454 1.65 -7.80 -43.81
CA GLY A 454 2.25 -6.61 -44.39
C GLY A 454 2.04 -5.30 -43.62
N ILE A 455 1.32 -5.32 -42.50
CA ILE A 455 1.10 -4.16 -41.65
C ILE A 455 2.06 -4.20 -40.46
N ASP A 456 2.80 -3.10 -40.19
CA ASP A 456 3.64 -3.02 -38.99
C ASP A 456 2.75 -3.17 -37.73
N VAL A 457 3.11 -4.11 -36.86
CA VAL A 457 2.37 -4.41 -35.64
C VAL A 457 2.22 -3.19 -34.70
N LYS A 458 3.07 -2.17 -34.85
CA LYS A 458 2.96 -0.90 -34.12
C LYS A 458 1.69 -0.14 -34.48
N HIS A 459 1.22 -0.31 -35.69
CA HIS A 459 -0.01 0.33 -36.19
C HIS A 459 -1.28 -0.48 -35.93
N ILE A 460 -1.17 -1.75 -35.55
CA ILE A 460 -2.31 -2.59 -35.19
C ILE A 460 -2.66 -2.37 -33.71
N ALA A 461 -3.96 -2.11 -33.45
CA ALA A 461 -4.44 -2.03 -32.07
C ALA A 461 -4.14 -3.33 -31.31
N LYS A 462 -3.53 -3.24 -30.13
CA LYS A 462 -3.05 -4.40 -29.36
C LYS A 462 -4.16 -5.41 -29.07
N ALA A 463 -5.36 -4.92 -28.78
CA ALA A 463 -6.53 -5.79 -28.58
C ALA A 463 -6.88 -6.60 -29.86
N SER A 464 -6.81 -5.97 -31.03
CA SER A 464 -7.06 -6.63 -32.32
C SER A 464 -5.95 -7.61 -32.68
N LEU A 465 -4.68 -7.22 -32.48
CA LEU A 465 -3.53 -8.09 -32.71
C LEU A 465 -3.62 -9.36 -31.85
N ARG A 466 -3.77 -9.19 -30.53
CA ARG A 466 -3.86 -10.31 -29.57
C ARG A 466 -5.12 -11.15 -29.77
N GLY A 467 -6.22 -10.55 -30.23
CA GLY A 467 -7.46 -11.25 -30.58
C GLY A 467 -7.34 -12.15 -31.81
N SER A 468 -6.36 -11.88 -32.69
CA SER A 468 -6.09 -12.71 -33.92
C SER A 468 -5.13 -13.87 -33.62
N LEU A 469 -4.44 -13.86 -32.48
CA LEU A 469 -3.39 -14.81 -32.13
C LEU A 469 -3.84 -15.76 -31.02
N GLY A 470 -3.46 -17.02 -31.14
CA GLY A 470 -3.54 -17.99 -30.04
C GLY A 470 -2.13 -18.27 -29.50
N ILE A 471 -1.96 -18.20 -28.19
CA ILE A 471 -0.68 -18.52 -27.53
C ILE A 471 -0.84 -19.68 -26.57
N VAL A 472 0.09 -20.65 -26.62
CA VAL A 472 0.22 -21.71 -25.63
C VAL A 472 1.50 -21.48 -24.87
N LEU A 473 1.35 -21.19 -23.57
CA LEU A 473 2.48 -20.92 -22.69
C LEU A 473 3.11 -22.23 -22.18
N GLN A 474 4.41 -22.20 -21.89
CA GLN A 474 5.12 -23.33 -21.31
C GLN A 474 4.63 -23.64 -19.89
N ASP A 475 4.40 -22.61 -19.08
CA ASP A 475 3.82 -22.69 -17.75
C ASP A 475 2.32 -22.37 -17.83
N THR A 476 1.48 -23.43 -17.81
CA THR A 476 0.01 -23.27 -17.91
C THR A 476 -0.54 -22.72 -16.61
N HIS A 477 -1.21 -21.60 -16.66
CA HIS A 477 -1.96 -21.02 -15.54
C HIS A 477 -3.42 -21.44 -15.60
N LEU A 478 -3.92 -22.04 -14.51
CA LEU A 478 -5.34 -22.36 -14.35
C LEU A 478 -5.96 -21.41 -13.33
N PHE A 479 -7.01 -20.73 -13.73
CA PHE A 479 -7.80 -19.92 -12.84
C PHE A 479 -8.72 -20.77 -11.97
N SER A 480 -9.02 -20.30 -10.75
CA SER A 480 -9.97 -20.95 -9.86
C SER A 480 -11.35 -21.06 -10.52
N GLY A 481 -11.83 -22.27 -10.71
CA GLY A 481 -13.08 -22.54 -11.38
C GLY A 481 -13.14 -23.93 -12.02
N THR A 482 -14.14 -24.18 -12.86
CA THR A 482 -14.27 -25.43 -13.60
C THR A 482 -13.36 -25.45 -14.84
N ILE A 483 -13.07 -26.64 -15.38
CA ILE A 483 -12.34 -26.79 -16.66
C ILE A 483 -13.06 -26.01 -17.76
N ALA A 484 -14.38 -26.12 -17.85
CA ALA A 484 -15.17 -25.40 -18.83
C ALA A 484 -15.07 -23.87 -18.72
N GLN A 485 -14.99 -23.33 -17.49
CA GLN A 485 -14.76 -21.90 -17.26
C GLN A 485 -13.35 -21.47 -17.71
N ASN A 486 -12.34 -22.31 -17.48
CA ASN A 486 -10.97 -22.02 -17.92
C ASN A 486 -10.86 -22.03 -19.46
N ILE A 487 -11.53 -22.97 -20.16
CA ILE A 487 -11.57 -23.00 -21.62
C ILE A 487 -12.34 -21.76 -22.16
N ARG A 488 -13.47 -21.42 -21.52
CA ARG A 488 -14.31 -20.26 -21.90
C ARG A 488 -13.62 -18.92 -21.65
N PHE A 489 -12.49 -18.89 -20.92
CA PHE A 489 -11.75 -17.65 -20.65
C PHE A 489 -11.29 -16.93 -21.94
N GLY A 490 -11.02 -17.67 -23.01
CA GLY A 490 -10.65 -17.11 -24.31
C GLY A 490 -11.83 -16.48 -25.09
N LYS A 491 -13.08 -16.93 -24.81
CA LYS A 491 -14.32 -16.39 -25.39
C LYS A 491 -15.44 -16.54 -24.37
N LEU A 492 -15.70 -15.45 -23.62
CA LEU A 492 -16.62 -15.49 -22.46
C LEU A 492 -18.06 -15.85 -22.80
N ASP A 493 -18.52 -15.56 -24.03
CA ASP A 493 -19.83 -15.85 -24.57
C ASP A 493 -19.92 -17.20 -25.36
N ALA A 494 -18.84 -18.02 -25.28
CA ALA A 494 -18.81 -19.32 -25.95
C ALA A 494 -19.90 -20.24 -25.42
N THR A 495 -20.60 -20.93 -26.35
CA THR A 495 -21.62 -21.95 -26.03
C THR A 495 -20.97 -23.20 -25.45
N ASP A 496 -21.75 -24.06 -24.80
CA ASP A 496 -21.24 -25.33 -24.27
C ASP A 496 -20.74 -26.28 -25.38
N GLU A 497 -21.32 -26.19 -26.57
CA GLU A 497 -20.93 -26.92 -27.78
C GLU A 497 -19.54 -26.42 -28.25
N GLU A 498 -19.32 -25.11 -28.33
CA GLU A 498 -18.03 -24.53 -28.69
C GLU A 498 -16.95 -24.91 -27.69
N VAL A 499 -17.26 -24.89 -26.39
CA VAL A 499 -16.32 -25.29 -25.33
C VAL A 499 -15.94 -26.78 -25.46
N ARG A 500 -16.90 -27.66 -25.76
CA ARG A 500 -16.63 -29.10 -25.99
C ARG A 500 -15.85 -29.35 -27.27
N ALA A 501 -16.09 -28.54 -28.31
CA ALA A 501 -15.32 -28.65 -29.54
C ALA A 501 -13.86 -28.19 -29.40
N ALA A 502 -13.60 -27.24 -28.49
CA ALA A 502 -12.27 -26.73 -28.20
C ALA A 502 -11.47 -27.63 -27.25
N ALA A 503 -12.13 -28.50 -26.47
CA ALA A 503 -11.51 -29.42 -25.48
C ALA A 503 -11.05 -30.74 -26.12
#